data_b1a0383f90b37d8b21934925c204d411
#
_entry.id   b1a0383f90b37d8b21934925c204d411
#
_cell.length_a   1.000
_cell.length_b   1.000
_cell.length_c   1.000
_cell.angle_alpha   90.00
_cell.angle_beta   90.00
_cell.angle_gamma   90.00
#
_symmetry.space_group_name_H-M   'P 1'
#
loop_
_entity.id
_entity.type
_entity.pdbx_description
1 polymer ?
#
loop_
_entity_poly.entity_id
_entity_poly.type
_entity_poly.pdbx_seq_one_letter_code
_entity_poly.pdbx_strand_id
1 'polypeptide(L)'
;FLVPGVLETLRVTGSAEVIHDDVRLEACAVDGNVPRTGLLVTVAKACLQCGKAVKRGGLWDETYRISRSELPSFGTMLVEQTDTGQTAEELDESINDAYENRLY
;
A
#
# COMPACT_ATOMS: atom_id res chain seq x y z
N PHE A 1 -10.16 0.40 -7.15
CA PHE A 1 -8.92 0.21 -7.90
C PHE A 1 -8.58 1.47 -8.67
N LEU A 2 -7.33 1.87 -8.57
CA LEU A 2 -6.72 3.01 -9.24
C LEU A 2 -5.57 2.48 -10.09
N VAL A 3 -5.49 2.89 -11.34
CA VAL A 3 -4.40 2.54 -12.24
C VAL A 3 -3.62 3.81 -12.55
N PRO A 4 -2.32 3.88 -12.28
CA PRO A 4 -1.51 5.07 -12.57
C PRO A 4 -1.68 5.54 -14.01
N GLY A 5 -1.98 6.84 -14.20
CA GLY A 5 -2.22 7.44 -15.50
C GLY A 5 -3.65 7.29 -16.05
N VAL A 6 -4.49 6.42 -15.48
CA VAL A 6 -5.90 6.26 -15.88
C VAL A 6 -6.78 7.09 -14.94
N LEU A 7 -7.71 7.87 -15.53
CA LEU A 7 -8.59 8.74 -14.76
C LEU A 7 -9.78 8.00 -14.14
N GLU A 8 -10.33 7.04 -14.86
CA GLU A 8 -11.45 6.22 -14.40
C GLU A 8 -10.98 5.27 -13.29
N THR A 9 -11.86 5.01 -12.33
CA THR A 9 -11.60 4.08 -11.24
C THR A 9 -12.62 2.95 -11.23
N LEU A 10 -12.19 1.75 -10.83
CA LEU A 10 -13.07 0.62 -10.61
C LEU A 10 -13.41 0.52 -9.13
N ARG A 11 -14.69 0.62 -8.82
CA ARG A 11 -15.23 0.34 -7.48
C ARG A 11 -15.81 -1.06 -7.43
N VAL A 12 -15.35 -1.83 -6.46
CA VAL A 12 -15.88 -3.16 -6.14
C VAL A 12 -16.49 -3.13 -4.74
N THR A 13 -17.64 -3.71 -4.58
CA THR A 13 -18.33 -3.86 -3.28
C THR A 13 -18.75 -5.30 -3.11
N GLY A 14 -18.62 -5.84 -1.91
CA GLY A 14 -18.94 -7.23 -1.60
C GLY A 14 -18.63 -7.58 -0.16
N SER A 15 -18.58 -8.85 0.14
CA SER A 15 -18.08 -9.39 1.42
C SER A 15 -16.63 -9.81 1.27
N ALA A 16 -15.86 -9.71 2.36
CA ALA A 16 -14.47 -10.13 2.39
C ALA A 16 -14.23 -11.06 3.60
N GLU A 17 -13.40 -12.07 3.40
CA GLU A 17 -12.90 -12.94 4.45
C GLU A 17 -11.38 -13.01 4.40
N VAL A 18 -10.75 -13.14 5.55
CA VAL A 18 -9.32 -13.42 5.65
C VAL A 18 -9.09 -14.91 5.45
N ILE A 19 -8.25 -15.29 4.51
CA ILE A 19 -7.84 -16.67 4.27
C ILE A 19 -6.39 -16.87 4.70
N HIS A 20 -6.10 -18.07 5.25
CA HIS A 20 -4.77 -18.47 5.71
C HIS A 20 -4.35 -19.78 5.05
N ASP A 21 -3.10 -19.89 4.64
CA ASP A 21 -2.49 -21.12 4.10
C ASP A 21 -3.39 -21.84 3.07
N ASP A 22 -4.10 -21.05 2.27
CA ASP A 22 -5.07 -21.49 1.28
C ASP A 22 -4.41 -21.61 -0.10
N VAL A 23 -4.73 -22.68 -0.83
CA VAL A 23 -4.18 -22.94 -2.17
C VAL A 23 -4.41 -21.78 -3.15
N ARG A 24 -5.47 -20.99 -2.94
CA ARG A 24 -5.76 -19.80 -3.75
C ARG A 24 -4.69 -18.71 -3.63
N LEU A 25 -3.90 -18.71 -2.55
CA LEU A 25 -2.79 -17.78 -2.33
C LEU A 25 -1.60 -18.05 -3.26
N GLU A 26 -1.48 -19.26 -3.82
CA GLU A 26 -0.43 -19.59 -4.79
C GLU A 26 -0.48 -18.68 -6.03
N ALA A 27 -1.68 -18.28 -6.46
CA ALA A 27 -1.86 -17.34 -7.56
C ALA A 27 -1.38 -15.91 -7.24
N CYS A 28 -1.11 -15.61 -5.97
CA CYS A 28 -0.61 -14.32 -5.49
C CYS A 28 0.90 -14.34 -5.19
N ALA A 29 1.60 -15.41 -5.58
CA ALA A 29 3.05 -15.52 -5.37
C ALA A 29 3.81 -14.41 -6.11
N VAL A 30 4.81 -13.84 -5.45
CA VAL A 30 5.75 -12.89 -6.02
C VAL A 30 7.16 -13.43 -5.82
N ASP A 31 7.92 -13.56 -6.90
CA ASP A 31 9.28 -14.12 -6.90
C ASP A 31 9.38 -15.48 -6.17
N GLY A 32 8.36 -16.32 -6.32
CA GLY A 32 8.28 -17.64 -5.69
C GLY A 32 7.81 -17.63 -4.23
N ASN A 33 7.62 -16.47 -3.63
CA ASN A 33 7.11 -16.34 -2.27
C ASN A 33 5.58 -16.29 -2.26
N VAL A 34 4.94 -17.30 -1.70
CA VAL A 34 3.48 -17.37 -1.52
C VAL A 34 3.10 -16.68 -0.23
N PRO A 35 2.16 -15.71 -0.26
CA PRO A 35 1.70 -15.06 0.97
C PRO A 35 0.98 -16.07 1.87
N ARG A 36 1.18 -15.97 3.19
CA ARG A 36 0.52 -16.84 4.17
C ARG A 36 -0.93 -16.45 4.44
N THR A 37 -1.27 -15.21 4.15
CA THR A 37 -2.62 -14.67 4.37
C THR A 37 -3.07 -13.84 3.18
N GLY A 38 -4.36 -13.75 2.97
CA GLY A 38 -4.96 -12.92 1.93
C GLY A 38 -6.39 -12.52 2.25
N LEU A 39 -6.93 -11.63 1.44
CA LEU A 39 -8.34 -11.26 1.47
C LEU A 39 -9.06 -11.88 0.27
N LEU A 40 -9.99 -12.78 0.54
CA LEU A 40 -10.91 -13.29 -0.48
C LEU A 40 -12.13 -12.39 -0.53
N VAL A 41 -12.37 -11.74 -1.67
CA VAL A 41 -13.50 -10.85 -1.86
C VAL A 41 -14.54 -11.50 -2.76
N THR A 42 -15.74 -11.74 -2.22
CA THR A 42 -16.91 -12.13 -3.01
C THR A 42 -17.58 -10.88 -3.52
N VAL A 43 -17.48 -10.65 -4.83
CA VAL A 43 -17.97 -9.43 -5.47
C VAL A 43 -19.48 -9.46 -5.64
N ALA A 44 -20.20 -8.55 -4.98
CA ALA A 44 -21.63 -8.33 -5.18
C ALA A 44 -21.91 -7.31 -6.28
N LYS A 45 -21.04 -6.30 -6.43
CA LYS A 45 -21.18 -5.23 -7.42
C LYS A 45 -19.82 -4.69 -7.84
N ALA A 46 -19.67 -4.45 -9.13
CA ALA A 46 -18.55 -3.72 -9.70
C ALA A 46 -19.07 -2.61 -10.61
N CYS A 47 -18.49 -1.43 -10.54
CA CYS A 47 -18.85 -0.31 -11.42
C CYS A 47 -17.66 0.61 -11.67
N LEU A 48 -17.63 1.18 -12.88
CA LEU A 48 -16.70 2.25 -13.21
C LEU A 48 -17.22 3.57 -12.63
N GLN A 49 -16.29 4.36 -12.12
CA GLN A 49 -16.54 5.73 -11.69
C GLN A 49 -15.77 6.69 -12.60
N CYS A 50 -16.37 7.85 -12.85
CA CYS A 50 -15.76 8.86 -13.72
C CYS A 50 -14.48 9.42 -13.11
N GLY A 51 -13.54 9.81 -13.95
CA GLY A 51 -12.24 10.36 -13.57
C GLY A 51 -12.23 11.78 -13.04
N LYS A 52 -13.40 12.43 -12.85
CA LYS A 52 -13.47 13.86 -12.48
C LYS A 52 -12.76 14.16 -11.14
N ALA A 53 -12.86 13.28 -10.16
CA ALA A 53 -12.19 13.46 -8.87
C ALA A 53 -10.67 13.35 -9.00
N VAL A 54 -10.19 12.33 -9.72
CA VAL A 54 -8.77 12.11 -10.03
C VAL A 54 -8.20 13.30 -10.80
N LYS A 55 -8.94 13.79 -11.80
CA LYS A 55 -8.55 14.95 -12.62
C LYS A 55 -8.47 16.24 -11.79
N ARG A 56 -9.49 16.52 -10.98
CA ARG A 56 -9.48 17.72 -10.10
C ARG A 56 -8.41 17.68 -9.03
N GLY A 57 -8.17 16.50 -8.47
CA GLY A 57 -7.14 16.30 -7.46
C GLY A 57 -5.72 16.25 -8.02
N GLY A 58 -5.55 16.26 -9.35
CA GLY A 58 -4.23 16.14 -9.99
C GLY A 58 -3.47 14.88 -9.59
N LEU A 59 -4.18 13.78 -9.25
CA LEU A 59 -3.59 12.60 -8.61
C LEU A 59 -2.40 12.00 -9.37
N TRP A 60 -2.37 12.18 -10.71
CA TRP A 60 -1.30 11.69 -11.57
C TRP A 60 -0.35 12.81 -12.05
N ASP A 61 -0.50 14.03 -11.53
CA ASP A 61 0.34 15.16 -11.94
C ASP A 61 1.63 15.17 -11.10
N GLU A 62 2.76 15.37 -11.76
CA GLU A 62 4.08 15.49 -11.09
C GLU A 62 4.14 16.65 -10.10
N THR A 63 3.35 17.72 -10.33
CA THR A 63 3.30 18.90 -9.48
C THR A 63 2.78 18.65 -8.06
N TYR A 64 2.13 17.52 -7.83
CA TYR A 64 1.63 17.11 -6.51
C TYR A 64 2.64 16.25 -5.72
N ARG A 65 3.75 15.89 -6.34
CA ARG A 65 4.81 15.15 -5.65
C ARG A 65 5.62 16.11 -4.81
N ILE A 66 5.65 15.86 -3.52
CA ILE A 66 6.54 16.57 -2.57
C ILE A 66 7.84 15.79 -2.41
N SER A 67 8.91 16.50 -2.02
CA SER A 67 10.13 15.83 -1.57
C SER A 67 9.84 15.05 -0.27
N ARG A 68 10.44 13.88 -0.11
CA ARG A 68 10.33 13.12 1.14
C ARG A 68 10.83 13.93 2.34
N SER A 69 11.78 14.85 2.11
CA SER A 69 12.37 15.72 3.13
C SER A 69 11.42 16.81 3.67
N GLU A 70 10.26 17.02 3.03
CA GLU A 70 9.23 17.96 3.54
C GLU A 70 8.41 17.39 4.70
N LEU A 71 8.54 16.09 4.95
CA LEU A 71 7.89 15.42 6.07
C LEU A 71 8.95 14.80 7.01
N PRO A 72 8.68 14.71 8.31
CA PRO A 72 9.52 13.96 9.24
C PRO A 72 9.76 12.53 8.73
N SER A 73 10.89 11.94 9.07
CA SER A 73 11.14 10.53 8.77
C SER A 73 10.14 9.62 9.48
N PHE A 74 9.97 8.39 9.00
CA PHE A 74 9.06 7.45 9.67
C PHE A 74 9.60 7.05 11.06
N GLY A 75 10.94 6.92 11.21
CA GLY A 75 11.58 6.72 12.49
C GLY A 75 11.31 7.87 13.47
N THR A 76 11.42 9.14 13.00
CA THR A 76 11.06 10.31 13.82
C THR A 76 9.61 10.24 14.30
N MET A 77 8.66 9.94 13.41
CA MET A 77 7.24 9.84 13.78
C MET A 77 6.98 8.72 14.78
N LEU A 78 7.67 7.58 14.65
CA LEU A 78 7.53 6.46 15.58
C LEU A 78 8.05 6.79 16.97
N VAL A 79 9.25 7.39 17.07
CA VAL A 79 9.85 7.78 18.36
C VAL A 79 8.98 8.81 19.09
N GLU A 80 8.37 9.75 18.38
CA GLU A 80 7.47 10.75 18.96
C GLU A 80 6.14 10.18 19.48
N GLN A 81 5.68 9.06 18.89
CA GLN A 81 4.35 8.49 19.19
C GLN A 81 4.41 7.26 20.07
N THR A 82 5.57 6.59 20.17
CA THR A 82 5.72 5.33 20.88
C THR A 82 7.05 5.28 21.60
N ASP A 83 7.11 4.54 22.71
CA ASP A 83 8.37 4.22 23.40
C ASP A 83 8.99 2.97 22.77
N THR A 84 9.80 3.18 21.73
CA THR A 84 10.47 2.09 21.00
C THR A 84 11.78 1.65 21.65
N GLY A 85 12.35 2.48 22.52
CA GLY A 85 13.70 2.29 23.06
C GLY A 85 14.83 2.45 22.04
N GLN A 86 14.52 2.91 20.80
CA GLN A 86 15.45 3.11 19.70
C GLN A 86 15.48 4.58 19.28
N THR A 87 16.54 4.99 18.59
CA THR A 87 16.61 6.32 17.98
C THR A 87 15.86 6.35 16.63
N ALA A 88 15.54 7.55 16.15
CA ALA A 88 14.91 7.73 14.85
C ALA A 88 15.79 7.20 13.71
N GLU A 89 17.10 7.41 13.81
CA GLU A 89 18.08 6.95 12.83
C GLU A 89 18.14 5.43 12.74
N GLU A 90 18.19 4.74 13.89
CA GLU A 90 18.19 3.26 13.96
C GLU A 90 16.93 2.67 13.33
N LEU A 91 15.78 3.30 13.57
CA LEU A 91 14.51 2.88 12.97
C LEU A 91 14.50 3.11 11.47
N ASP A 92 14.94 4.28 11.00
CA ASP A 92 15.00 4.60 9.57
C ASP A 92 15.96 3.66 8.82
N GLU A 93 17.12 3.33 9.38
CA GLU A 93 18.05 2.35 8.81
C GLU A 93 17.41 0.96 8.71
N SER A 94 16.72 0.50 9.77
CA SER A 94 16.03 -0.79 9.77
C SER A 94 14.89 -0.85 8.75
N ILE A 95 14.15 0.25 8.58
CA ILE A 95 13.04 0.35 7.61
C ILE A 95 13.60 0.35 6.19
N ASN A 96 14.67 1.09 5.92
CA ASN A 96 15.30 1.13 4.60
C ASN A 96 15.87 -0.25 4.22
N ASP A 97 16.54 -0.94 5.16
CA ASP A 97 16.98 -2.33 4.94
C ASP A 97 15.80 -3.26 4.63
N ALA A 98 14.65 -3.08 5.31
CA ALA A 98 13.46 -3.87 5.02
C ALA A 98 12.93 -3.61 3.61
N TYR A 99 12.95 -2.37 3.14
CA TYR A 99 12.50 -2.01 1.79
C TYR A 99 13.45 -2.53 0.70
N GLU A 100 14.75 -2.60 0.96
CA GLU A 100 15.73 -3.08 0.00
C GLU A 100 15.84 -4.62 -0.02
N ASN A 101 15.77 -5.27 1.14
CA ASN A 101 16.17 -6.66 1.28
C ASN A 101 15.09 -7.62 1.79
N ARG A 102 13.94 -7.11 2.25
CA ARG A 102 12.92 -7.91 2.95
C ARG A 102 11.49 -7.59 2.52
N LEU A 103 11.27 -7.26 1.24
CA LEU A 103 9.91 -6.97 0.73
C LEU A 103 9.03 -8.23 0.66
N TYR A 104 9.65 -9.40 0.49
CA TYR A 104 8.96 -10.69 0.36
C TYR A 104 9.68 -11.79 1.13
#